data_ed76b646263115c69137b594c1044fba
#
_entry.id   ed76b646263115c69137b594c1044fba
#
_cell.length_a   1.000
_cell.length_b   1.000
_cell.length_c   1.000
_cell.angle_alpha   90.00
_cell.angle_beta   90.00
_cell.angle_gamma   90.00
#
_symmetry.space_group_name_H-M   'P 1'
#
loop_
_entity.id
_entity.type
_entity.pdbx_description
1 polymer ?
#
loop_
_entity_poly.entity_id
_entity_poly.type
_entity_poly.pdbx_seq_one_letter_code
_entity_poly.pdbx_strand_id
1 'polypeptide(L)' 'MTIRTETRDFLIAAEDLPDDPERGDVILHAGLRYEVLAPNGEPVWRWSGTGRILRRIHTKEIGGA' A
#
# COMPACT_ATOMS: atom_id res chain seq x y z
N MET A 1 6.18 5.25 26.39
CA MET A 1 5.47 4.36 25.49
C MET A 1 6.09 4.44 24.12
N THR A 2 6.41 3.29 23.54
CA THR A 2 6.98 3.24 22.20
C THR A 2 5.87 3.10 21.19
N ILE A 3 5.76 4.05 20.28
CA ILE A 3 4.80 3.96 19.16
C ILE A 3 5.52 3.28 18.00
N ARG A 4 5.01 2.14 17.58
CA ARG A 4 5.52 1.44 16.41
C ARG A 4 4.66 1.77 15.20
N THR A 5 5.29 2.29 14.17
CA THR A 5 4.65 2.44 12.87
C THR A 5 5.28 1.40 11.96
N GLU A 6 4.47 0.42 11.53
CA GLU A 6 4.94 -0.60 10.62
C GLU A 6 4.58 -0.21 9.20
N THR A 7 5.59 -0.25 8.34
CA THR A 7 5.38 -0.08 6.91
C THR A 7 5.18 -1.46 6.29
N ARG A 8 4.35 -1.53 5.28
CA ARG A 8 4.08 -2.77 4.57
C ARG A 8 3.80 -2.48 3.11
N ASP A 9 4.36 -3.31 2.24
CA ASP A 9 4.05 -3.24 0.83
C ASP A 9 3.02 -4.31 0.50
N PHE A 10 2.02 -3.92 -0.30
CA PHE A 10 1.03 -4.86 -0.82
C PHE A 10 1.28 -5.09 -2.31
N LEU A 11 1.18 -6.35 -2.72
CA LEU A 11 1.21 -6.70 -4.14
C LEU A 11 -0.22 -7.01 -4.56
N ILE A 12 -0.78 -6.17 -5.41
CA ILE A 12 -2.15 -6.32 -5.87
C ILE A 12 -2.17 -6.37 -7.39
N ALA A 13 -2.90 -7.35 -7.93
CA ALA A 13 -3.05 -7.48 -9.38
C ALA A 13 -3.75 -6.24 -9.93
N ALA A 14 -3.25 -5.73 -11.06
CA ALA A 14 -3.82 -4.54 -11.68
C ALA A 14 -5.29 -4.73 -12.05
N GLU A 15 -5.68 -5.94 -12.42
CA GLU A 15 -7.07 -6.24 -12.75
C GLU A 15 -8.02 -6.15 -11.55
N ASP A 16 -7.48 -6.35 -10.33
CA ASP A 16 -8.26 -6.25 -9.10
C ASP A 16 -8.31 -4.83 -8.54
N LEU A 17 -7.56 -3.92 -9.13
CA LEU A 17 -7.48 -2.53 -8.68
C LEU A 17 -7.51 -1.63 -9.91
N PRO A 18 -8.71 -1.33 -10.45
CA PRO A 18 -8.83 -0.60 -11.72
C PRO A 18 -8.30 0.83 -11.68
N ASP A 19 -8.35 1.47 -10.50
CA ASP A 19 -7.83 2.82 -10.34
C ASP A 19 -6.46 2.79 -9.70
N ASP A 20 -5.60 3.73 -10.07
CA ASP A 20 -4.29 3.84 -9.46
C ASP A 20 -4.42 4.24 -7.98
N PRO A 21 -3.67 3.58 -7.09
CA PRO A 21 -3.69 3.96 -5.68
C PRO A 21 -3.17 5.37 -5.48
N GLU A 22 -3.80 6.10 -4.56
CA GLU A 22 -3.42 7.47 -4.23
C GLU A 22 -3.06 7.57 -2.76
N ARG A 23 -2.24 8.57 -2.42
CA ARG A 23 -1.91 8.85 -1.03
C ARG A 23 -3.21 9.08 -0.25
N GLY A 24 -3.30 8.43 0.91
CA GLY A 24 -4.47 8.54 1.77
C GLY A 24 -5.49 7.44 1.58
N ASP A 25 -5.40 6.65 0.49
CA ASP A 25 -6.25 5.49 0.33
C ASP A 25 -5.98 4.50 1.44
N VAL A 26 -6.99 3.71 1.80
CA VAL A 26 -6.88 2.74 2.87
C VAL A 26 -7.13 1.33 2.34
N ILE A 27 -6.24 0.42 2.71
CA ILE A 27 -6.39 -1.01 2.40
C ILE A 27 -6.78 -1.72 3.69
N LEU A 28 -7.86 -2.49 3.65
CA LEU A 28 -8.28 -3.33 4.77
C LEU A 28 -7.75 -4.74 4.56
N HIS A 29 -6.99 -5.24 5.51
CA HIS A 29 -6.42 -6.58 5.41
C HIS A 29 -6.29 -7.21 6.78
N ALA A 30 -6.82 -8.42 6.95
CA ALA A 30 -6.71 -9.19 8.19
C ALA A 30 -7.14 -8.40 9.45
N GLY A 31 -8.19 -7.59 9.33
CA GLY A 31 -8.73 -6.80 10.45
C GLY A 31 -7.94 -5.54 10.75
N LEU A 32 -6.97 -5.18 9.93
CA LEU A 32 -6.15 -3.98 10.10
C LEU A 32 -6.32 -3.04 8.92
N ARG A 33 -6.12 -1.76 9.18
CA ARG A 33 -6.14 -0.72 8.14
C ARG A 33 -4.72 -0.30 7.82
N TYR A 34 -4.47 -0.13 6.52
CA TYR A 34 -3.17 0.31 6.01
C TYR A 34 -3.38 1.52 5.11
N GLU A 35 -2.74 2.62 5.43
CA GLU A 35 -2.84 3.84 4.64
C GLU A 35 -1.75 3.89 3.58
N VAL A 36 -2.15 4.17 2.34
CA VAL A 36 -1.22 4.33 1.23
C VAL A 36 -0.41 5.60 1.44
N LEU A 37 0.90 5.50 1.33
CA LEU A 37 1.81 6.62 1.53
C LEU A 37 2.91 6.66 0.47
N ALA A 38 3.55 7.82 0.33
CA ALA A 38 4.70 7.98 -0.54
C ALA A 38 5.96 7.96 0.34
N PRO A 39 6.77 6.90 0.27
CA PRO A 39 8.03 6.90 1.01
C PRO A 39 9.00 7.89 0.38
N ASN A 40 9.94 8.38 1.16
CA ASN A 40 10.92 9.41 0.83
C ASN A 40 11.25 9.59 -0.67
N GLY A 41 10.49 10.49 -1.35
CA GLY A 41 10.76 10.79 -2.75
C GLY A 41 10.32 9.74 -3.75
N GLU A 42 9.76 8.63 -3.30
CA GLU A 42 9.26 7.57 -4.19
C GLU A 42 7.76 7.75 -4.44
N PRO A 43 7.25 7.23 -5.56
CA PRO A 43 5.80 7.21 -5.79
C PRO A 43 5.11 6.27 -4.81
N VAL A 44 3.78 6.40 -4.66
CA VAL A 44 3.00 5.58 -3.73
C VAL A 44 2.94 4.11 -4.17
N TRP A 45 3.13 3.84 -5.45
CA TRP A 45 3.16 2.47 -5.97
C TRP A 45 4.08 2.37 -7.17
N ARG A 46 4.47 1.16 -7.51
CA ARG A 46 5.25 0.86 -8.72
C ARG A 46 4.91 -0.54 -9.19
N TRP A 47 5.22 -0.81 -10.44
CA TRP A 47 5.06 -2.17 -10.96
C TRP A 47 6.06 -3.11 -10.31
N SER A 48 5.60 -4.27 -9.88
CA SER A 48 6.45 -5.34 -9.37
C SER A 48 6.74 -6.28 -10.53
N GLY A 49 8.00 -6.31 -10.97
CA GLY A 49 8.40 -7.12 -12.12
C GLY A 49 8.15 -6.40 -13.45
N THR A 50 8.30 -7.13 -14.55
CA THR A 50 8.31 -6.56 -15.90
C THR A 50 6.97 -6.62 -16.64
N GLY A 51 6.00 -7.38 -16.14
CA GLY A 51 4.77 -7.64 -16.85
C GLY A 51 3.64 -6.64 -16.66
N ARG A 52 3.83 -5.63 -15.81
CA ARG A 52 2.77 -4.68 -15.44
C ARG A 52 1.50 -5.38 -14.96
N ILE A 53 1.68 -6.47 -14.22
CA ILE A 53 0.58 -7.28 -13.72
C ILE A 53 0.30 -6.98 -12.25
N LEU A 54 1.37 -6.82 -11.46
CA LEU A 54 1.26 -6.58 -10.02
C LEU A 54 1.77 -5.19 -9.68
N ARG A 55 0.98 -4.45 -8.90
CA ARG A 55 1.42 -3.19 -8.31
C ARG A 55 1.95 -3.45 -6.91
N ARG A 56 3.11 -2.88 -6.62
CA ARG A 56 3.65 -2.85 -5.26
C ARG A 56 3.25 -1.52 -4.65
N ILE A 57 2.39 -1.55 -3.65
CA ILE A 57 1.81 -0.36 -3.03
C ILE A 57 2.40 -0.18 -1.65
N HIS A 58 2.96 1.00 -1.39
CA HIS A 58 3.58 1.31 -0.10
C HIS A 58 2.52 1.80 0.88
N THR A 59 2.50 1.21 2.07
CA THR A 59 1.52 1.55 3.10
C THR A 59 2.15 1.57 4.48
N LYS A 60 1.39 2.13 5.44
CA LYS A 60 1.69 1.99 6.86
C LYS A 60 0.43 1.51 7.59
N GLU A 61 0.61 0.71 8.63
CA GLU A 61 -0.49 0.29 9.47
C GLU A 61 -0.98 1.47 10.31
N ILE A 62 -2.30 1.68 10.33
CA ILE A 62 -2.90 2.78 11.11
C ILE A 62 -3.89 2.27 12.16
N GLY A 63 -3.96 0.97 12.39
CA GLY A 63 -4.77 0.39 13.46
C GLY A 63 -5.83 -0.56 12.98
N GLY A 64 -6.63 -1.04 13.91
CA GLY A 64 -7.71 -1.97 13.62
C GLY A 64 -8.86 -1.35 12.84
N ALA A 65 -9.51 -2.17 12.07
CA ALA A 65 -10.72 -1.77 11.34
C ALA A 65 -11.92 -1.69 12.27
#